data_e790dd2c1141b3372d4c99f38e1eafbe
#
_entry.id   e790dd2c1141b3372d4c99f38e1eafbe
#
_cell.length_a   1.000
_cell.length_b   1.000
_cell.length_c   1.000
_cell.angle_alpha   90.00
_cell.angle_beta   90.00
_cell.angle_gamma   90.00
#
_symmetry.space_group_name_H-M   'P 1'
#
loop_
_entity.id
_entity.type
_entity.pdbx_description
1 polymer ?
#
loop_
_entity_poly.entity_id
_entity_poly.type
_entity_poly.pdbx_seq_one_letter_code
_entity_poly.pdbx_strand_id
1 'polypeptide(L)'
;MKLTVLSENAVLYPGLEGEFGLSVYLEEGDTRLLFDAGERDACLRNAEKLGIDLRRVTAVAFSHNHRDHCGGFLRLAEQLPPDVPIYA
;
A
#
# COMPACT_ATOMS: atom_id res chain seq x y z
N MET A 1 8.64 10.20 11.53
CA MET A 1 8.09 9.11 10.73
C MET A 1 6.56 9.19 10.69
N LYS A 2 5.98 8.94 9.55
CA LYS A 2 4.53 8.91 9.39
C LYS A 2 4.11 7.54 8.84
N LEU A 3 3.12 6.93 9.48
CA LEU A 3 2.58 5.64 9.07
C LEU A 3 1.11 5.82 8.71
N THR A 4 0.73 5.33 7.52
CA THR A 4 -0.65 5.38 7.05
C THR A 4 -1.10 3.96 6.68
N VAL A 5 -2.18 3.49 7.28
CA VAL A 5 -2.76 2.18 6.92
C VAL A 5 -3.64 2.40 5.70
N LEU A 6 -3.28 1.77 4.58
CA LEU A 6 -4.01 1.89 3.32
C LEU A 6 -5.09 0.82 3.16
N SER A 7 -4.89 -0.34 3.77
CA SER A 7 -5.86 -1.44 3.68
C SER A 7 -5.84 -2.26 4.96
N GLU A 8 -7.01 -2.51 5.49
CA GLU A 8 -7.25 -3.37 6.64
C GLU A 8 -8.72 -3.75 6.61
N ASN A 9 -9.11 -4.82 7.31
CA ASN A 9 -10.52 -5.25 7.35
C ASN A 9 -11.39 -4.40 8.28
N ALA A 10 -10.81 -3.49 9.06
CA ALA A 10 -11.55 -2.54 9.89
C ALA A 10 -11.34 -1.12 9.38
N VAL A 11 -12.43 -0.35 9.24
CA VAL A 11 -12.38 1.03 8.74
C VAL A 11 -13.09 1.94 9.72
N LEU A 12 -12.39 2.96 10.19
CA LEU A 12 -12.93 3.94 11.15
C LEU A 12 -13.27 5.29 10.51
N TYR A 13 -12.80 5.56 9.31
CA TYR A 13 -13.00 6.86 8.66
C TYR A 13 -13.99 6.75 7.50
N PRO A 14 -14.96 7.68 7.41
CA PRO A 14 -15.88 7.72 6.28
C PRO A 14 -15.13 7.90 4.95
N GLY A 15 -15.60 7.24 3.91
CA GLY A 15 -15.02 7.38 2.58
C GLY A 15 -13.87 6.43 2.28
N LEU A 16 -13.32 5.75 3.27
CA LEU A 16 -12.29 4.73 3.05
C LEU A 16 -12.92 3.34 2.97
N GLU A 17 -12.24 2.44 2.28
CA GLU A 17 -12.72 1.08 2.08
C GLU A 17 -11.96 0.09 2.96
N GLY A 18 -12.69 -0.82 3.61
CA GLY A 18 -12.11 -1.96 4.29
C GLY A 18 -11.93 -3.13 3.33
N GLU A 19 -10.90 -3.93 3.58
CA GLU A 19 -10.61 -5.11 2.78
C GLU A 19 -9.86 -6.11 3.64
N PHE A 20 -10.08 -7.40 3.40
CA PHE A 20 -9.29 -8.43 4.05
C PHE A 20 -7.87 -8.39 3.48
N GLY A 21 -6.93 -7.90 4.27
CA GLY A 21 -5.55 -7.77 3.84
C GLY A 21 -4.94 -6.44 4.24
N LEU A 22 -3.66 -6.47 4.60
CA LEU A 22 -2.94 -5.32 5.11
C LEU A 22 -2.17 -4.61 4.01
N SER A 23 -2.16 -3.29 4.06
CA SER A 23 -1.24 -2.45 3.30
C SER A 23 -0.93 -1.20 4.12
N VAL A 24 0.34 -0.90 4.30
CA VAL A 24 0.80 0.23 5.11
C VAL A 24 1.79 1.06 4.32
N TYR A 25 1.64 2.37 4.42
CA TYR A 25 2.53 3.33 3.78
C TYR A 25 3.35 4.05 4.86
N LEU A 26 4.66 3.95 4.76
CA LEU A 26 5.59 4.54 5.73
C LEU A 26 6.39 5.66 5.08
N GLU A 27 6.46 6.81 5.74
CA GLU A 27 7.22 7.96 5.27
C GLU A 27 8.23 8.39 6.32
N GLU A 28 9.50 8.50 5.93
CA GLU A 28 10.53 9.08 6.77
C GLU A 28 11.60 9.74 5.90
N GLY A 29 11.78 11.06 6.04
CA GLY A 29 12.70 11.81 5.19
C GLY A 29 12.28 11.63 3.72
N ASP A 30 13.22 11.16 2.90
CA ASP A 30 12.98 10.89 1.48
C ASP A 30 12.55 9.45 1.21
N THR A 31 12.43 8.64 2.26
CA THR A 31 12.03 7.24 2.14
C THR A 31 10.51 7.12 2.21
N ARG A 32 9.95 6.41 1.23
CA ARG A 32 8.52 6.11 1.16
C ARG A 32 8.37 4.63 0.87
N LEU A 33 8.05 3.87 1.92
CA LEU A 33 7.96 2.41 1.84
C LEU A 33 6.50 1.98 1.79
N LEU A 34 6.16 1.16 0.80
CA LEU A 34 4.89 0.46 0.77
C LEU A 34 5.12 -0.95 1.33
N PHE A 35 4.46 -1.26 2.45
CA PHE A 35 4.59 -2.55 3.13
C PHE A 35 3.28 -3.31 2.98
N ASP A 36 3.34 -4.43 2.28
CA ASP A 36 2.19 -5.24 1.88
C ASP A 36 1.20 -4.47 0.99
N ALA A 37 0.38 -5.17 0.24
CA ALA A 37 -0.47 -4.57 -0.78
C ALA A 37 -1.95 -4.91 -0.64
N GLY A 38 -2.34 -5.62 0.42
CA GLY A 38 -3.71 -6.08 0.58
C GLY A 38 -4.04 -7.23 -0.38
N GLU A 39 -5.29 -7.64 -0.38
CA GLU A 39 -5.73 -8.76 -1.23
C GLU A 39 -6.17 -8.29 -2.62
N ARG A 40 -6.78 -7.11 -2.70
CA ARG A 40 -7.32 -6.56 -3.94
C ARG A 40 -6.78 -5.16 -4.18
N ASP A 41 -7.65 -4.18 -4.34
CA ASP A 41 -7.27 -2.84 -4.74
C ASP A 41 -7.76 -1.72 -3.80
N ALA A 42 -8.24 -2.07 -2.60
CA ALA A 42 -8.67 -1.05 -1.64
C ALA A 42 -7.54 -0.10 -1.29
N CYS A 43 -6.31 -0.59 -1.15
CA CYS A 43 -5.17 0.25 -0.84
C CYS A 43 -4.93 1.31 -1.92
N LEU A 44 -5.14 0.97 -3.19
CA LEU A 44 -5.01 1.91 -4.31
C LEU A 44 -6.04 3.04 -4.21
N ARG A 45 -7.31 2.67 -4.00
CA ARG A 45 -8.37 3.67 -3.88
C ARG A 45 -8.24 4.51 -2.62
N ASN A 46 -7.85 3.90 -1.51
CA ASN A 46 -7.65 4.62 -0.26
C ASN A 46 -6.45 5.57 -0.35
N ALA A 47 -5.37 5.16 -1.00
CA ALA A 47 -4.23 6.05 -1.24
C ALA A 47 -4.66 7.29 -2.02
N GLU A 48 -5.45 7.12 -3.06
CA GLU A 48 -5.97 8.23 -3.85
C GLU A 48 -6.82 9.18 -3.00
N LYS A 49 -7.73 8.65 -2.19
CA LYS A 49 -8.57 9.45 -1.31
C LYS A 49 -7.78 10.20 -0.25
N LEU A 50 -6.68 9.64 0.21
CA LEU A 50 -5.81 10.26 1.21
C LEU A 50 -4.77 11.19 0.61
N GLY A 51 -4.72 11.32 -0.71
CA GLY A 51 -3.77 12.19 -1.39
C GLY A 51 -2.35 11.64 -1.43
N ILE A 52 -2.19 10.33 -1.29
CA ILE A 52 -0.88 9.67 -1.34
C ILE A 52 -0.55 9.33 -2.78
N ASP A 53 0.57 9.84 -3.29
CA ASP A 53 1.03 9.58 -4.64
C ASP A 53 1.96 8.36 -4.65
N LEU A 54 1.44 7.23 -5.11
CA LEU A 54 2.19 5.97 -5.14
C LEU A 54 3.37 6.00 -6.11
N ARG A 55 3.41 6.94 -7.05
CA ARG A 55 4.56 7.10 -7.95
C ARG A 55 5.81 7.60 -7.21
N ARG A 56 5.65 8.06 -5.99
CA ARG A 56 6.75 8.53 -5.14
C ARG A 56 7.28 7.45 -4.19
N VAL A 57 6.75 6.25 -4.24
CA VAL A 57 7.22 5.13 -3.43
C VAL A 57 8.66 4.80 -3.78
N THR A 58 9.51 4.66 -2.78
CA THR A 58 10.94 4.40 -2.97
C THR A 58 11.31 2.93 -2.77
N ALA A 59 10.45 2.15 -2.12
CA ALA A 59 10.66 0.72 -1.94
C ALA A 59 9.34 0.03 -1.62
N VAL A 60 9.25 -1.24 -1.96
CA VAL A 60 8.11 -2.10 -1.62
C VAL A 60 8.65 -3.30 -0.85
N ALA A 61 7.99 -3.69 0.23
CA ALA A 61 8.36 -4.87 1.00
C ALA A 61 7.11 -5.70 1.30
N PHE A 62 7.27 -7.02 1.30
CA PHE A 62 6.21 -7.95 1.65
C PHE A 62 6.61 -8.73 2.89
N SER A 63 5.69 -8.81 3.86
CA SER A 63 5.91 -9.56 5.09
C SER A 63 5.99 -11.07 4.83
N HIS A 64 5.15 -11.55 3.92
CA HIS A 64 5.10 -12.96 3.53
C HIS A 64 4.26 -13.10 2.26
N ASN A 65 4.37 -14.26 1.61
CA ASN A 65 3.72 -14.50 0.33
C ASN A 65 2.32 -15.08 0.51
N HIS A 66 1.40 -14.29 1.07
CA HIS A 66 0.00 -14.65 1.17
C HIS A 66 -0.85 -13.66 0.37
N ARG A 67 -1.94 -14.13 -0.19
CA ARG A 67 -2.80 -13.34 -1.07
C ARG A 67 -3.35 -12.08 -0.42
N ASP A 68 -3.66 -12.14 0.88
CA ASP A 68 -4.18 -10.99 1.62
C ASP A 68 -3.14 -9.88 1.85
N HIS A 69 -1.87 -10.14 1.54
CA HIS A 69 -0.78 -9.17 1.64
C HIS A 69 -0.16 -8.81 0.29
N CYS A 70 -0.24 -9.72 -0.69
CA CYS A 70 0.38 -9.55 -2.00
C CYS A 70 -0.60 -9.44 -3.15
N GLY A 71 -1.87 -9.81 -2.94
CA GLY A 71 -2.85 -9.90 -4.03
C GLY A 71 -3.13 -8.60 -4.75
N GLY A 72 -3.01 -7.47 -4.04
CA GLY A 72 -3.23 -6.15 -4.64
C GLY A 72 -2.06 -5.62 -5.48
N PHE A 73 -0.90 -6.29 -5.44
CA PHE A 73 0.31 -5.76 -6.05
C PHE A 73 0.18 -5.55 -7.56
N LEU A 74 -0.48 -6.45 -8.27
CA LEU A 74 -0.62 -6.31 -9.72
C LEU A 74 -1.35 -5.01 -10.11
N ARG A 75 -2.32 -4.61 -9.31
CA ARG A 75 -3.04 -3.35 -9.54
C ARG A 75 -2.19 -2.14 -9.16
N LEU A 76 -1.41 -2.26 -8.09
CA LEU A 76 -0.53 -1.20 -7.64
C LEU A 76 0.65 -0.98 -8.57
N ALA A 77 1.15 -2.03 -9.21
CA ALA A 77 2.37 -1.98 -10.01
C ALA A 77 2.31 -0.91 -11.10
N GLU A 78 1.14 -0.65 -11.66
CA GLU A 78 0.96 0.38 -12.69
C GLU A 78 1.16 1.80 -12.13
N GLN A 79 0.99 1.99 -10.83
CA GLN A 79 1.12 3.30 -10.17
C GLN A 79 2.50 3.50 -9.56
N LEU A 80 3.29 2.44 -9.43
CA LEU A 80 4.61 2.50 -8.82
C LEU A 80 5.69 2.90 -9.83
N PRO A 81 6.83 3.47 -9.38
CA PRO A 81 7.96 3.69 -10.28
C PRO A 81 8.40 2.37 -10.91
N PRO A 82 8.79 2.35 -12.20
CA PRO A 82 9.13 1.11 -12.90
C PRO A 82 10.34 0.37 -12.30
N ASP A 83 11.25 1.11 -11.66
CA ASP A 83 12.49 0.55 -11.10
C ASP A 83 12.43 0.38 -9.58
N VAL A 84 11.24 0.47 -8.97
CA VAL A 84 11.15 0.44 -7.51
C VAL A 84 11.70 -0.88 -6.96
N PRO A 85 12.61 -0.84 -5.97
CA PRO A 85 13.09 -2.07 -5.32
C PRO A 85 11.97 -2.79 -4.58
N ILE A 86 11.95 -4.11 -4.69
CA ILE A 86 10.97 -4.96 -4.02
C ILE A 86 11.72 -5.95 -3.14
N TYR A 87 11.37 -5.96 -1.86
CA TYR A 87 11.93 -6.85 -0.85
C TYR A 87 10.85 -7.84 -0.40
N ALA A 88 11.15 -9.10 -0.47
CA ALA A 88 10.21 -10.15 -0.08
C ALA A 88 10.82 -11.14 0.89
#